data_4fe90a8a2ba534b3f9b974ff60644dad
#
_entry.id   4fe90a8a2ba534b3f9b974ff60644dad
#
_cell.length_a   1.000
_cell.length_b   1.000
_cell.length_c   1.000
_cell.angle_alpha   90.00
_cell.angle_beta   90.00
_cell.angle_gamma   90.00
#
_symmetry.space_group_name_H-M   'P 1'
#
loop_
_entity.id
_entity.type
_entity.pdbx_description
1 polymer ?
#
loop_
_entity_poly.entity_id
_entity_poly.type
_entity_poly.pdbx_seq_one_letter_code
_entity_poly.pdbx_strand_id
1 'polypeptide(L)'
;MSRSPRSLAFLLAGLSAIGPFAIDTYLPAFPAIGADLGATKLEVQQSLTIYLGFFALMTLWHGAVADALGRRRVVLWSLVMFFLTSVGCALATQIEHLWIARALQGMCAGAGMVVGRAVVRDLFEGAEAQRLMSTIQLLFALAPAAAPIIGGWVFGLFGWRAVFWFLAAYSALMWLLCLLRLPETLDPDHRRSLHPVKLARDYAHMFARPALLALVIAVSMNFAGFFLYVMSAPVFLMEHLGVSPQGFAWLFGPTVAGMMTGSWLGRRLAGKMAPQLQLRMAYTIMLVAAFGNVLLNVLTPASLPWAVLPIALYNIGQALAMPILSLLALELFPRARGMVSSCQGFAQSLTNAMAAGLVVPVLWGEPLHLAAGMAAFVFVGWLAWLRYRSMHA
;
A
#
# COMPACT_ATOMS: atom_id res chain seq x y z
N MET A 1 -5.91 2.93 -34.25
CA MET A 1 -6.66 3.93 -33.46
C MET A 1 -5.71 4.46 -32.37
N SER A 2 -5.28 5.70 -32.47
CA SER A 2 -4.40 6.35 -31.47
C SER A 2 -5.16 6.47 -30.15
N ARG A 3 -4.76 5.66 -29.19
CA ARG A 3 -5.37 5.69 -27.84
C ARG A 3 -4.85 6.93 -27.12
N SER A 4 -5.76 7.77 -26.62
CA SER A 4 -5.31 8.96 -25.91
C SER A 4 -4.53 8.55 -24.63
N PRO A 5 -3.34 9.10 -24.37
CA PRO A 5 -2.54 8.80 -23.19
C PRO A 5 -3.34 8.95 -21.87
N ARG A 6 -4.31 9.87 -21.85
CA ARG A 6 -5.19 10.09 -20.70
C ARG A 6 -6.08 8.89 -20.38
N SER A 7 -6.69 8.25 -21.40
CA SER A 7 -7.56 7.09 -21.16
C SER A 7 -6.79 5.89 -20.61
N LEU A 8 -5.54 5.71 -21.05
CA LEU A 8 -4.65 4.68 -20.52
C LEU A 8 -4.23 5.00 -19.08
N ALA A 9 -3.97 6.27 -18.74
CA ALA A 9 -3.65 6.68 -17.38
C ALA A 9 -4.77 6.32 -16.40
N PHE A 10 -6.01 6.62 -16.72
CA PHE A 10 -7.16 6.27 -15.88
C PHE A 10 -7.33 4.76 -15.73
N LEU A 11 -7.14 4.00 -16.81
CA LEU A 11 -7.20 2.53 -16.77
C LEU A 11 -6.14 1.96 -15.85
N LEU A 12 -4.86 2.38 -15.99
CA LEU A 12 -3.75 1.90 -15.18
C LEU A 12 -3.82 2.37 -13.73
N ALA A 13 -4.36 3.57 -13.49
CA ALA A 13 -4.63 4.05 -12.13
C ALA A 13 -5.71 3.22 -11.45
N GLY A 14 -6.81 2.90 -12.15
CA GLY A 14 -7.85 2.00 -11.66
C GLY A 14 -7.28 0.61 -11.35
N LEU A 15 -6.47 0.04 -12.23
CA LEU A 15 -5.78 -1.22 -11.95
C LEU A 15 -4.91 -1.16 -10.69
N SER A 16 -4.18 -0.06 -10.50
CA SER A 16 -3.32 0.12 -9.34
C SER A 16 -4.11 0.30 -8.04
N ALA A 17 -5.31 0.86 -8.12
CA ALA A 17 -6.18 1.12 -6.97
C ALA A 17 -6.85 -0.15 -6.38
N ILE A 18 -6.86 -1.28 -7.10
CA ILE A 18 -7.47 -2.55 -6.63
C ILE A 18 -6.91 -2.97 -5.26
N GLY A 19 -5.59 -2.88 -5.06
CA GLY A 19 -4.94 -3.22 -3.80
C GLY A 19 -5.46 -2.40 -2.62
N PRO A 20 -5.34 -1.06 -2.64
CA PRO A 20 -5.91 -0.18 -1.60
C PRO A 20 -7.40 -0.37 -1.40
N PHE A 21 -8.20 -0.48 -2.46
CA PHE A 21 -9.63 -0.74 -2.33
C PHE A 21 -9.92 -2.04 -1.60
N ALA A 22 -9.20 -3.12 -1.90
CA ALA A 22 -9.34 -4.41 -1.20
C ALA A 22 -8.91 -4.37 0.27
N ILE A 23 -8.07 -3.42 0.67
CA ILE A 23 -7.65 -3.22 2.06
C ILE A 23 -8.63 -2.31 2.79
N ASP A 24 -8.91 -1.15 2.24
CA ASP A 24 -9.49 -0.06 3.00
C ASP A 24 -11.04 -0.05 2.99
N THR A 25 -11.69 -0.61 1.94
CA THR A 25 -13.15 -0.59 1.85
C THR A 25 -13.84 -1.46 2.90
N TYR A 26 -13.22 -2.55 3.36
CA TYR A 26 -13.87 -3.45 4.30
C TYR A 26 -13.50 -3.20 5.77
N LEU A 27 -12.53 -2.33 6.06
CA LEU A 27 -12.15 -1.97 7.43
C LEU A 27 -13.35 -1.50 8.27
N PRO A 28 -14.27 -0.63 7.77
CA PRO A 28 -15.43 -0.22 8.53
C PRO A 28 -16.39 -1.37 8.90
N ALA A 29 -16.32 -2.48 8.19
CA ALA A 29 -17.19 -3.63 8.38
C ALA A 29 -16.65 -4.69 9.36
N PHE A 30 -15.43 -4.54 9.89
CA PHE A 30 -14.79 -5.53 10.78
C PHE A 30 -15.65 -6.00 11.93
N PRO A 31 -16.29 -5.11 12.72
CA PRO A 31 -17.14 -5.56 13.82
C PRO A 31 -18.33 -6.42 13.37
N ALA A 32 -18.95 -6.04 12.24
CA ALA A 32 -20.09 -6.78 11.69
C ALA A 32 -19.68 -8.15 11.11
N ILE A 33 -18.50 -8.25 10.50
CA ILE A 33 -17.94 -9.53 10.03
C ILE A 33 -17.73 -10.46 11.23
N GLY A 34 -17.12 -9.96 12.32
CA GLY A 34 -16.92 -10.74 13.54
C GLY A 34 -18.22 -11.24 14.13
N ALA A 35 -19.23 -10.37 14.25
CA ALA A 35 -20.53 -10.72 14.79
C ALA A 35 -21.27 -11.77 13.92
N ASP A 36 -21.23 -11.62 12.58
CA ASP A 36 -21.97 -12.49 11.67
C ASP A 36 -21.32 -13.88 11.49
N LEU A 37 -19.98 -13.93 11.51
CA LEU A 37 -19.21 -15.19 11.36
C LEU A 37 -18.87 -15.83 12.72
N GLY A 38 -19.29 -15.26 13.85
CA GLY A 38 -18.92 -15.74 15.19
C GLY A 38 -17.42 -15.68 15.47
N ALA A 39 -16.72 -14.74 14.84
CA ALA A 39 -15.28 -14.62 14.90
C ALA A 39 -14.82 -13.52 15.85
N THR A 40 -13.68 -13.74 16.50
CA THR A 40 -13.02 -12.74 17.34
C THR A 40 -12.43 -11.60 16.51
N LYS A 41 -12.16 -10.46 17.14
CA LYS A 41 -11.47 -9.32 16.47
C LYS A 41 -10.14 -9.74 15.85
N LEU A 42 -9.40 -10.62 16.54
CA LEU A 42 -8.12 -11.12 16.07
C LEU A 42 -8.29 -11.96 14.78
N GLU A 43 -9.27 -12.85 14.74
CA GLU A 43 -9.56 -13.68 13.58
C GLU A 43 -9.98 -12.84 12.36
N VAL A 44 -10.77 -11.79 12.56
CA VAL A 44 -11.10 -10.85 11.48
C VAL A 44 -9.86 -10.11 11.03
N GLN A 45 -9.01 -9.63 11.96
CA GLN A 45 -7.72 -8.97 11.63
C GLN A 45 -6.79 -9.90 10.84
N GLN A 46 -6.77 -11.22 11.14
CA GLN A 46 -5.96 -12.18 10.39
C GLN A 46 -6.38 -12.28 8.92
N SER A 47 -7.61 -11.98 8.57
CA SER A 47 -8.03 -11.93 7.15
C SER A 47 -7.29 -10.84 6.36
N LEU A 48 -6.97 -9.69 7.00
CA LEU A 48 -6.13 -8.64 6.43
C LEU A 48 -4.65 -9.07 6.38
N THR A 49 -4.16 -9.67 7.45
CA THR A 49 -2.79 -10.17 7.55
C THR A 49 -2.47 -11.17 6.44
N ILE A 50 -3.36 -12.14 6.25
CA ILE A 50 -3.25 -13.17 5.21
C ILE A 50 -3.24 -12.53 3.82
N TYR A 51 -4.18 -11.61 3.55
CA TYR A 51 -4.20 -10.87 2.28
C TYR A 51 -2.88 -10.15 2.02
N LEU A 52 -2.37 -9.37 2.99
CA LEU A 52 -1.12 -8.62 2.87
C LEU A 52 0.09 -9.54 2.69
N GLY A 53 0.13 -10.69 3.36
CA GLY A 53 1.20 -11.68 3.22
C GLY A 53 1.29 -12.27 1.81
N PHE A 54 0.15 -12.70 1.27
CA PHE A 54 0.10 -13.21 -0.10
C PHE A 54 0.30 -12.11 -1.16
N PHE A 55 -0.20 -10.91 -0.91
CA PHE A 55 0.09 -9.74 -1.75
C PHE A 55 1.60 -9.45 -1.79
N ALA A 56 2.27 -9.45 -0.63
CA ALA A 56 3.72 -9.27 -0.53
C ALA A 56 4.46 -10.32 -1.36
N LEU A 57 4.16 -11.60 -1.14
CA LEU A 57 4.79 -12.70 -1.85
C LEU A 57 4.68 -12.52 -3.36
N MET A 58 3.48 -12.23 -3.85
CA MET A 58 3.23 -12.10 -5.29
C MET A 58 3.81 -10.85 -5.92
N THR A 59 4.12 -9.81 -5.13
CA THR A 59 4.80 -8.60 -5.62
C THR A 59 6.18 -8.94 -6.24
N LEU A 60 6.86 -9.96 -5.75
CA LEU A 60 8.12 -10.45 -6.33
C LEU A 60 7.92 -11.18 -7.67
N TRP A 61 6.75 -11.81 -7.86
CA TRP A 61 6.51 -12.71 -8.99
C TRP A 61 5.75 -12.07 -10.14
N HIS A 62 4.86 -11.11 -9.89
CA HIS A 62 4.00 -10.53 -10.93
C HIS A 62 4.77 -10.00 -12.13
N GLY A 63 5.93 -9.35 -11.90
CA GLY A 63 6.77 -8.85 -12.98
C GLY A 63 7.29 -9.99 -13.87
N ALA A 64 7.90 -10.99 -13.25
CA ALA A 64 8.49 -12.14 -13.95
C ALA A 64 7.42 -12.98 -14.68
N VAL A 65 6.26 -13.17 -14.06
CA VAL A 65 5.13 -13.88 -14.67
C VAL A 65 4.60 -13.09 -15.89
N ALA A 66 4.52 -11.76 -15.77
CA ALA A 66 4.09 -10.91 -16.89
C ALA A 66 5.13 -10.83 -18.01
N ASP A 67 6.42 -10.95 -17.71
CA ASP A 67 7.50 -11.06 -18.69
C ASP A 67 7.49 -12.42 -19.43
N ALA A 68 6.98 -13.46 -18.78
CA ALA A 68 6.89 -14.81 -19.37
C ALA A 68 5.60 -15.03 -20.17
N LEU A 69 4.46 -14.60 -19.66
CA LEU A 69 3.14 -14.92 -20.22
C LEU A 69 2.53 -13.80 -21.07
N GLY A 70 3.07 -12.58 -20.96
CA GLY A 70 2.53 -11.37 -21.59
C GLY A 70 1.77 -10.48 -20.59
N ARG A 71 1.88 -9.17 -20.77
CA ARG A 71 1.33 -8.13 -19.87
C ARG A 71 -0.20 -8.22 -19.77
N ARG A 72 -0.86 -8.18 -20.91
CA ARG A 72 -2.33 -8.17 -21.00
C ARG A 72 -2.93 -9.45 -20.42
N ARG A 73 -2.34 -10.60 -20.75
CA ARG A 73 -2.84 -11.91 -20.29
C ARG A 73 -2.83 -11.99 -18.76
N VAL A 74 -1.71 -11.61 -18.12
CA VAL A 74 -1.57 -11.66 -16.67
C VAL A 74 -2.57 -10.73 -15.97
N VAL A 75 -2.76 -9.50 -16.47
CA VAL A 75 -3.76 -8.58 -15.91
C VAL A 75 -5.17 -9.15 -16.01
N LEU A 76 -5.57 -9.68 -17.17
CA LEU A 76 -6.92 -10.22 -17.37
C LEU A 76 -7.19 -11.43 -16.45
N TRP A 77 -6.25 -12.38 -16.35
CA TRP A 77 -6.38 -13.52 -15.45
C TRP A 77 -6.41 -13.10 -13.97
N SER A 78 -5.57 -12.16 -13.56
CA SER A 78 -5.57 -11.65 -12.19
C SER A 78 -6.91 -10.98 -11.83
N LEU A 79 -7.53 -10.26 -12.75
CA LEU A 79 -8.83 -9.63 -12.54
C LEU A 79 -9.96 -10.65 -12.43
N VAL A 80 -9.95 -11.73 -13.24
CA VAL A 80 -10.91 -12.84 -13.12
C VAL A 80 -10.76 -13.51 -11.78
N MET A 81 -9.53 -13.84 -11.38
CA MET A 81 -9.27 -14.45 -10.07
C MET A 81 -9.67 -13.53 -8.92
N PHE A 82 -9.39 -12.23 -9.01
CA PHE A 82 -9.82 -11.25 -8.01
C PHE A 82 -11.35 -11.14 -7.92
N PHE A 83 -12.06 -11.19 -9.05
CA PHE A 83 -13.51 -11.26 -9.10
C PHE A 83 -14.03 -12.50 -8.34
N LEU A 84 -13.56 -13.69 -8.71
CA LEU A 84 -14.01 -14.94 -8.11
C LEU A 84 -13.73 -14.99 -6.60
N THR A 85 -12.56 -14.51 -6.18
CA THR A 85 -12.20 -14.47 -4.76
C THR A 85 -12.98 -13.41 -3.99
N SER A 86 -13.35 -12.29 -4.61
CA SER A 86 -14.25 -11.30 -4.02
C SER A 86 -15.66 -11.87 -3.82
N VAL A 87 -16.17 -12.62 -4.79
CA VAL A 87 -17.42 -13.39 -4.65
C VAL A 87 -17.28 -14.41 -3.52
N GLY A 88 -16.17 -15.14 -3.44
CA GLY A 88 -15.88 -16.06 -2.35
C GLY A 88 -15.90 -15.38 -0.97
N CYS A 89 -15.33 -14.19 -0.84
CA CYS A 89 -15.42 -13.38 0.39
C CYS A 89 -16.87 -13.01 0.73
N ALA A 90 -17.67 -12.58 -0.27
CA ALA A 90 -19.07 -12.20 -0.07
C ALA A 90 -19.97 -13.37 0.37
N LEU A 91 -19.62 -14.58 -0.06
CA LEU A 91 -20.36 -15.81 0.25
C LEU A 91 -19.81 -16.57 1.47
N ALA A 92 -18.79 -16.03 2.15
CA ALA A 92 -18.22 -16.67 3.32
C ALA A 92 -19.25 -16.84 4.45
N THR A 93 -19.32 -18.05 5.01
CA THR A 93 -20.20 -18.43 6.12
C THR A 93 -19.42 -18.79 7.38
N GLN A 94 -18.10 -18.89 7.28
CA GLN A 94 -17.15 -19.14 8.36
C GLN A 94 -15.90 -18.28 8.13
N ILE A 95 -15.17 -18.00 9.18
CA ILE A 95 -13.98 -17.13 9.10
C ILE A 95 -12.87 -17.75 8.23
N GLU A 96 -12.75 -19.06 8.21
CA GLU A 96 -11.79 -19.82 7.40
C GLU A 96 -12.06 -19.65 5.90
N HIS A 97 -13.34 -19.62 5.50
CA HIS A 97 -13.69 -19.33 4.11
C HIS A 97 -13.22 -17.93 3.70
N LEU A 98 -13.39 -16.95 4.61
CA LEU A 98 -12.90 -15.60 4.37
C LEU A 98 -11.37 -15.58 4.28
N TRP A 99 -10.64 -16.29 5.14
CA TRP A 99 -9.17 -16.36 5.11
C TRP A 99 -8.65 -16.94 3.78
N ILE A 100 -9.23 -18.05 3.32
CA ILE A 100 -8.83 -18.67 2.06
C ILE A 100 -9.10 -17.73 0.88
N ALA A 101 -10.29 -17.13 0.83
CA ALA A 101 -10.64 -16.20 -0.22
C ALA A 101 -9.74 -14.95 -0.21
N ARG A 102 -9.39 -14.41 0.98
CA ARG A 102 -8.48 -13.29 1.16
C ARG A 102 -7.03 -13.62 0.78
N ALA A 103 -6.56 -14.84 1.06
CA ALA A 103 -5.25 -15.32 0.59
C ALA A 103 -5.16 -15.27 -0.94
N LEU A 104 -6.13 -15.87 -1.61
CA LEU A 104 -6.20 -15.92 -3.07
C LEU A 104 -6.40 -14.52 -3.69
N GLN A 105 -7.20 -13.66 -3.04
CA GLN A 105 -7.41 -12.28 -3.45
C GLN A 105 -6.11 -11.46 -3.35
N GLY A 106 -5.32 -11.64 -2.28
CA GLY A 106 -4.01 -11.02 -2.11
C GLY A 106 -3.03 -11.42 -3.20
N MET A 107 -3.06 -12.70 -3.63
CA MET A 107 -2.22 -13.18 -4.74
C MET A 107 -2.46 -12.44 -6.06
N CYS A 108 -3.67 -11.94 -6.29
CA CYS A 108 -4.06 -11.33 -7.56
C CYS A 108 -3.99 -9.80 -7.56
N ALA A 109 -4.19 -9.17 -6.41
CA ALA A 109 -4.43 -7.73 -6.30
C ALA A 109 -3.23 -6.86 -6.76
N GLY A 110 -2.00 -7.35 -6.62
CA GLY A 110 -0.78 -6.60 -6.98
C GLY A 110 -0.46 -6.56 -8.47
N ALA A 111 -1.05 -7.43 -9.28
CA ALA A 111 -0.71 -7.57 -10.70
C ALA A 111 -0.92 -6.26 -11.47
N GLY A 112 -2.06 -5.59 -11.25
CA GLY A 112 -2.40 -4.34 -11.94
C GLY A 112 -1.37 -3.24 -11.72
N MET A 113 -0.89 -3.08 -10.49
CA MET A 113 0.11 -2.07 -10.13
C MET A 113 1.49 -2.39 -10.73
N VAL A 114 1.94 -3.64 -10.64
CA VAL A 114 3.26 -4.06 -11.14
C VAL A 114 3.31 -4.04 -12.66
N VAL A 115 2.33 -4.66 -13.30
CA VAL A 115 2.26 -4.75 -14.77
C VAL A 115 1.92 -3.41 -15.40
N GLY A 116 1.09 -2.58 -14.76
CA GLY A 116 0.76 -1.25 -15.25
C GLY A 116 1.99 -0.36 -15.43
N ARG A 117 2.95 -0.42 -14.51
CA ARG A 117 4.24 0.30 -14.64
C ARG A 117 5.08 -0.22 -15.81
N ALA A 118 5.02 -1.52 -16.08
CA ALA A 118 5.71 -2.11 -17.23
C ALA A 118 5.07 -1.66 -18.54
N VAL A 119 3.74 -1.69 -18.64
CA VAL A 119 3.00 -1.21 -19.82
C VAL A 119 3.34 0.24 -20.19
N VAL A 120 3.47 1.13 -19.17
CA VAL A 120 3.88 2.52 -19.43
C VAL A 120 5.28 2.58 -20.06
N ARG A 121 6.23 1.80 -19.54
CA ARG A 121 7.61 1.76 -20.07
C ARG A 121 7.71 1.11 -21.46
N ASP A 122 6.81 0.18 -21.75
CA ASP A 122 6.78 -0.50 -23.05
C ASP A 122 6.21 0.41 -24.15
N LEU A 123 5.30 1.34 -23.81
CA LEU A 123 4.57 2.17 -24.77
C LEU A 123 5.07 3.62 -24.90
N PHE A 124 5.74 4.14 -23.87
CA PHE A 124 6.12 5.55 -23.78
C PHE A 124 7.57 5.72 -23.30
N GLU A 125 8.24 6.75 -23.80
CA GLU A 125 9.62 7.08 -23.44
C GLU A 125 9.74 8.50 -22.89
N GLY A 126 10.84 8.77 -22.18
CA GLY A 126 11.24 10.10 -21.76
C GLY A 126 10.18 10.85 -20.96
N ALA A 127 9.89 12.08 -21.36
CA ALA A 127 8.98 12.99 -20.64
C ALA A 127 7.52 12.52 -20.68
N GLU A 128 7.11 11.79 -21.71
CA GLU A 128 5.74 11.30 -21.83
C GLU A 128 5.47 10.17 -20.86
N ALA A 129 6.38 9.19 -20.75
CA ALA A 129 6.32 8.14 -19.75
C ALA A 129 6.29 8.72 -18.33
N GLN A 130 7.12 9.73 -18.06
CA GLN A 130 7.16 10.40 -16.76
C GLN A 130 5.85 11.09 -16.41
N ARG A 131 5.24 11.82 -17.36
CA ARG A 131 3.94 12.49 -17.17
C ARG A 131 2.83 11.47 -16.89
N LEU A 132 2.81 10.37 -17.63
CA LEU A 132 1.82 9.31 -17.47
C LEU A 132 1.95 8.62 -16.11
N MET A 133 3.17 8.26 -15.70
CA MET A 133 3.45 7.69 -14.38
C MET A 133 3.04 8.64 -13.24
N SER A 134 3.34 9.94 -13.38
CA SER A 134 2.93 10.95 -12.39
C SER A 134 1.41 11.07 -12.28
N THR A 135 0.70 10.98 -13.40
CA THR A 135 -0.78 11.00 -13.42
C THR A 135 -1.36 9.76 -12.73
N ILE A 136 -0.81 8.58 -13.01
CA ILE A 136 -1.20 7.33 -12.35
C ILE A 136 -0.98 7.42 -10.84
N GLN A 137 0.17 7.93 -10.40
CA GLN A 137 0.49 8.10 -8.99
C GLN A 137 -0.43 9.11 -8.28
N LEU A 138 -0.79 10.20 -8.96
CA LEU A 138 -1.73 11.17 -8.41
C LEU A 138 -3.12 10.56 -8.19
N LEU A 139 -3.62 9.83 -9.17
CA LEU A 139 -4.91 9.14 -9.07
C LEU A 139 -4.88 8.00 -8.03
N PHE A 140 -3.78 7.26 -7.98
CA PHE A 140 -3.57 6.21 -6.96
C PHE A 140 -3.57 6.79 -5.54
N ALA A 141 -3.00 7.98 -5.33
CA ALA A 141 -2.95 8.62 -4.01
C ALA A 141 -4.34 8.97 -3.44
N LEU A 142 -5.37 9.06 -4.29
CA LEU A 142 -6.76 9.27 -3.86
C LEU A 142 -7.44 7.97 -3.37
N ALA A 143 -6.94 6.81 -3.78
CA ALA A 143 -7.58 5.53 -3.47
C ALA A 143 -7.67 5.25 -1.95
N PRO A 144 -6.63 5.45 -1.12
CA PRO A 144 -6.72 5.25 0.32
C PRO A 144 -7.70 6.19 1.04
N ALA A 145 -7.99 7.36 0.47
CA ALA A 145 -9.03 8.23 1.01
C ALA A 145 -10.43 7.82 0.58
N ALA A 146 -10.60 7.49 -0.71
CA ALA A 146 -11.89 7.13 -1.26
C ALA A 146 -12.39 5.76 -0.78
N ALA A 147 -11.50 4.78 -0.67
CA ALA A 147 -11.88 3.41 -0.38
C ALA A 147 -12.62 3.24 0.97
N PRO A 148 -12.13 3.73 2.13
CA PRO A 148 -12.83 3.54 3.38
C PRO A 148 -14.12 4.37 3.49
N ILE A 149 -14.19 5.51 2.80
CA ILE A 149 -15.42 6.33 2.72
C ILE A 149 -16.48 5.55 1.94
N ILE A 150 -16.14 5.06 0.75
CA ILE A 150 -17.04 4.23 -0.06
C ILE A 150 -17.43 2.96 0.72
N GLY A 151 -16.45 2.30 1.34
CA GLY A 151 -16.67 1.11 2.15
C GLY A 151 -17.64 1.33 3.32
N GLY A 152 -17.47 2.44 4.04
CA GLY A 152 -18.36 2.81 5.15
C GLY A 152 -19.80 3.07 4.70
N TRP A 153 -20.01 3.73 3.56
CA TRP A 153 -21.33 3.95 3.00
C TRP A 153 -21.95 2.66 2.46
N VAL A 154 -21.19 1.86 1.70
CA VAL A 154 -21.68 0.56 1.17
C VAL A 154 -22.05 -0.39 2.32
N PHE A 155 -21.18 -0.47 3.34
CA PHE A 155 -21.45 -1.26 4.53
C PHE A 155 -22.69 -0.77 5.28
N GLY A 156 -22.82 0.53 5.51
CA GLY A 156 -23.93 1.11 6.24
C GLY A 156 -25.29 0.94 5.57
N LEU A 157 -25.34 0.87 4.23
CA LEU A 157 -26.57 0.74 3.47
C LEU A 157 -26.96 -0.72 3.17
N PHE A 158 -25.96 -1.58 2.92
CA PHE A 158 -26.19 -2.92 2.37
C PHE A 158 -25.51 -4.05 3.15
N GLY A 159 -24.83 -3.75 4.25
CA GLY A 159 -24.11 -4.72 5.07
C GLY A 159 -22.73 -5.09 4.52
N TRP A 160 -21.98 -5.87 5.31
CA TRP A 160 -20.57 -6.15 5.04
C TRP A 160 -20.33 -6.98 3.77
N ARG A 161 -21.21 -7.88 3.42
CA ARG A 161 -21.12 -8.70 2.19
C ARG A 161 -21.14 -7.84 0.93
N ALA A 162 -21.90 -6.74 0.96
CA ALA A 162 -22.00 -5.81 -0.16
C ALA A 162 -20.66 -5.12 -0.48
N VAL A 163 -19.77 -4.97 0.50
CA VAL A 163 -18.42 -4.44 0.28
C VAL A 163 -17.62 -5.37 -0.66
N PHE A 164 -17.73 -6.67 -0.49
CA PHE A 164 -17.06 -7.64 -1.37
C PHE A 164 -17.75 -7.75 -2.73
N TRP A 165 -19.09 -7.62 -2.79
CA TRP A 165 -19.79 -7.49 -4.07
C TRP A 165 -19.39 -6.23 -4.83
N PHE A 166 -19.16 -5.11 -4.15
CA PHE A 166 -18.61 -3.90 -4.74
C PHE A 166 -17.21 -4.16 -5.34
N LEU A 167 -16.33 -4.86 -4.62
CA LEU A 167 -14.99 -5.22 -5.12
C LEU A 167 -15.08 -6.16 -6.34
N ALA A 168 -16.02 -7.11 -6.35
CA ALA A 168 -16.28 -7.98 -7.48
C ALA A 168 -16.74 -7.17 -8.69
N ALA A 169 -17.72 -6.27 -8.52
CA ALA A 169 -18.21 -5.40 -9.57
C ALA A 169 -17.12 -4.47 -10.14
N TYR A 170 -16.29 -3.91 -9.24
CA TYR A 170 -15.12 -3.10 -9.62
C TYR A 170 -14.13 -3.90 -10.46
N SER A 171 -13.82 -5.12 -10.06
CA SER A 171 -12.91 -5.99 -10.80
C SER A 171 -13.50 -6.39 -12.16
N ALA A 172 -14.80 -6.71 -12.23
CA ALA A 172 -15.48 -7.02 -13.48
C ALA A 172 -15.45 -5.83 -14.45
N LEU A 173 -15.71 -4.61 -13.96
CA LEU A 173 -15.60 -3.39 -14.74
C LEU A 173 -14.17 -3.19 -15.28
N MET A 174 -13.17 -3.34 -14.40
CA MET A 174 -11.77 -3.21 -14.80
C MET A 174 -11.37 -4.29 -15.81
N TRP A 175 -11.87 -5.52 -15.65
CA TRP A 175 -11.65 -6.60 -16.61
C TRP A 175 -12.21 -6.24 -17.99
N LEU A 176 -13.44 -5.77 -18.05
CA LEU A 176 -14.08 -5.35 -19.32
C LEU A 176 -13.29 -4.20 -19.98
N LEU A 177 -12.91 -3.19 -19.19
CA LEU A 177 -12.12 -2.07 -19.70
C LEU A 177 -10.75 -2.52 -20.21
N CYS A 178 -10.08 -3.44 -19.51
CA CYS A 178 -8.81 -4.01 -19.95
C CYS A 178 -8.97 -4.90 -21.18
N LEU A 179 -10.04 -5.69 -21.24
CA LEU A 179 -10.33 -6.52 -22.40
C LEU A 179 -10.48 -5.66 -23.67
N LEU A 180 -11.14 -4.52 -23.57
CA LEU A 180 -11.41 -3.62 -24.67
C LEU A 180 -10.25 -2.67 -25.01
N ARG A 181 -9.47 -2.25 -23.99
CA ARG A 181 -8.53 -1.12 -24.13
C ARG A 181 -7.08 -1.43 -23.84
N LEU A 182 -6.75 -2.47 -23.06
CA LEU A 182 -5.37 -2.79 -22.76
C LEU A 182 -4.73 -3.57 -23.91
N PRO A 183 -3.68 -3.06 -24.60
CA PRO A 183 -2.96 -3.82 -25.60
C PRO A 183 -2.04 -4.86 -24.94
N GLU A 184 -1.66 -5.90 -25.69
CA GLU A 184 -0.45 -6.62 -25.37
C GLU A 184 0.75 -5.76 -25.78
N THR A 185 1.65 -5.50 -24.83
CA THR A 185 2.80 -4.61 -25.06
C THR A 185 4.12 -5.38 -25.11
N LEU A 186 4.11 -6.65 -24.71
CA LEU A 186 5.29 -7.50 -24.76
C LEU A 186 5.29 -8.32 -26.03
N ASP A 187 6.28 -8.06 -26.88
CA ASP A 187 6.51 -8.87 -28.09
C ASP A 187 6.77 -10.34 -27.70
N PRO A 188 6.15 -11.31 -28.37
CA PRO A 188 6.39 -12.73 -28.16
C PRO A 188 7.88 -13.11 -28.16
N ASP A 189 8.68 -12.50 -29.02
CA ASP A 189 10.12 -12.76 -29.15
C ASP A 189 10.94 -12.21 -27.98
N HIS A 190 10.41 -11.26 -27.22
CA HIS A 190 11.02 -10.67 -26.03
C HIS A 190 10.56 -11.34 -24.72
N ARG A 191 9.72 -12.37 -24.77
CA ARG A 191 9.30 -13.12 -23.58
C ARG A 191 10.47 -13.88 -22.96
N ARG A 192 10.57 -13.75 -21.65
CA ARG A 192 11.63 -14.41 -20.87
C ARG A 192 11.08 -15.68 -20.23
N SER A 193 11.85 -16.77 -20.28
CA SER A 193 11.48 -17.98 -19.52
C SER A 193 11.50 -17.70 -18.01
N LEU A 194 10.47 -18.17 -17.31
CA LEU A 194 10.38 -18.05 -15.87
C LEU A 194 11.34 -19.07 -15.24
N HIS A 195 12.36 -18.58 -14.55
CA HIS A 195 13.31 -19.40 -13.80
C HIS A 195 13.18 -19.12 -12.30
N PRO A 196 12.27 -19.79 -11.57
CA PRO A 196 11.97 -19.48 -10.17
C PRO A 196 13.21 -19.50 -9.27
N VAL A 197 14.05 -20.50 -9.39
CA VAL A 197 15.26 -20.67 -8.57
C VAL A 197 16.27 -19.53 -8.82
N LYS A 198 16.46 -19.16 -10.09
CA LYS A 198 17.33 -18.02 -10.45
C LYS A 198 16.79 -16.72 -9.86
N LEU A 199 15.50 -16.47 -10.03
CA LEU A 199 14.83 -15.28 -9.53
C LEU A 199 14.95 -15.19 -8.00
N ALA A 200 14.68 -16.28 -7.28
CA ALA A 200 14.83 -16.33 -5.83
C ALA A 200 16.29 -16.07 -5.38
N ARG A 201 17.27 -16.62 -6.10
CA ARG A 201 18.70 -16.38 -5.83
C ARG A 201 19.08 -14.93 -6.07
N ASP A 202 18.59 -14.32 -7.14
CA ASP A 202 18.86 -12.93 -7.47
C ASP A 202 18.28 -11.99 -6.40
N TYR A 203 17.06 -12.24 -5.93
CA TYR A 203 16.46 -11.51 -4.79
C TYR A 203 17.24 -11.70 -3.50
N ALA A 204 17.62 -12.94 -3.15
CA ALA A 204 18.42 -13.21 -1.96
C ALA A 204 19.76 -12.45 -1.99
N HIS A 205 20.41 -12.41 -3.17
CA HIS A 205 21.65 -11.65 -3.35
C HIS A 205 21.46 -10.14 -3.18
N MET A 206 20.33 -9.60 -3.61
CA MET A 206 20.00 -8.18 -3.41
C MET A 206 19.77 -7.87 -1.93
N PHE A 207 18.96 -8.67 -1.23
CA PHE A 207 18.73 -8.50 0.20
C PHE A 207 19.98 -8.72 1.08
N ALA A 208 20.98 -9.47 0.58
CA ALA A 208 22.26 -9.61 1.25
C ALA A 208 23.12 -8.32 1.22
N ARG A 209 22.77 -7.30 0.44
CA ARG A 209 23.50 -6.03 0.40
C ARG A 209 23.09 -5.10 1.53
N PRO A 210 23.98 -4.78 2.50
CA PRO A 210 23.61 -4.02 3.69
C PRO A 210 23.04 -2.63 3.39
N ALA A 211 23.57 -1.95 2.35
CA ALA A 211 23.08 -0.64 1.94
C ALA A 211 21.64 -0.69 1.43
N LEU A 212 21.31 -1.67 0.59
CA LEU A 212 19.93 -1.85 0.13
C LEU A 212 19.00 -2.23 1.28
N LEU A 213 19.42 -3.16 2.14
CA LEU A 213 18.64 -3.59 3.29
C LEU A 213 18.31 -2.42 4.23
N ALA A 214 19.29 -1.54 4.50
CA ALA A 214 19.08 -0.36 5.34
C ALA A 214 18.04 0.59 4.72
N LEU A 215 18.10 0.88 3.41
CA LEU A 215 17.12 1.73 2.74
C LEU A 215 15.74 1.09 2.68
N VAL A 216 15.66 -0.21 2.43
CA VAL A 216 14.40 -0.96 2.40
C VAL A 216 13.74 -0.98 3.78
N ILE A 217 14.51 -1.19 4.85
CA ILE A 217 14.01 -1.10 6.23
C ILE A 217 13.53 0.33 6.50
N ALA A 218 14.28 1.37 6.14
CA ALA A 218 13.89 2.76 6.36
C ALA A 218 12.53 3.07 5.69
N VAL A 219 12.36 2.70 4.42
CA VAL A 219 11.09 2.90 3.68
C VAL A 219 9.94 2.12 4.31
N SER A 220 10.17 0.84 4.63
CA SER A 220 9.13 -0.04 5.16
C SER A 220 8.67 0.38 6.56
N MET A 221 9.60 0.72 7.44
CA MET A 221 9.30 1.17 8.81
C MET A 221 8.60 2.53 8.83
N ASN A 222 9.05 3.48 8.01
CA ASN A 222 8.39 4.79 7.90
C ASN A 222 6.94 4.64 7.40
N PHE A 223 6.68 3.74 6.46
CA PHE A 223 5.33 3.47 6.00
C PHE A 223 4.50 2.72 7.03
N ALA A 224 5.06 1.72 7.71
CA ALA A 224 4.38 0.94 8.74
C ALA A 224 3.94 1.79 9.93
N GLY A 225 4.70 2.85 10.29
CA GLY A 225 4.31 3.79 11.34
C GLY A 225 2.99 4.50 11.07
N PHE A 226 2.73 4.89 9.82
CA PHE A 226 1.43 5.40 9.38
C PHE A 226 0.40 4.27 9.25
N PHE A 227 0.77 3.19 8.57
CA PHE A 227 -0.13 2.12 8.21
C PHE A 227 -0.64 1.34 9.45
N LEU A 228 0.06 1.43 10.59
CA LEU A 228 -0.41 0.96 11.89
C LEU A 228 -1.81 1.52 12.24
N TYR A 229 -2.03 2.82 12.02
CA TYR A 229 -3.34 3.45 12.24
C TYR A 229 -4.38 3.02 11.22
N VAL A 230 -3.98 2.79 9.98
CA VAL A 230 -4.88 2.23 8.94
C VAL A 230 -5.36 0.85 9.35
N MET A 231 -4.45 -0.04 9.74
CA MET A 231 -4.77 -1.40 10.16
C MET A 231 -5.57 -1.47 11.47
N SER A 232 -5.37 -0.48 12.34
CA SER A 232 -6.10 -0.36 13.61
C SER A 232 -7.36 0.51 13.48
N ALA A 233 -7.67 1.03 12.29
CA ALA A 233 -8.73 2.03 12.11
C ALA A 233 -10.10 1.60 12.66
N PRO A 234 -10.55 0.34 12.56
CA PRO A 234 -11.81 -0.08 13.17
C PRO A 234 -11.81 0.14 14.68
N VAL A 235 -10.77 -0.28 15.39
CA VAL A 235 -10.66 -0.11 16.85
C VAL A 235 -10.39 1.35 17.21
N PHE A 236 -9.46 1.99 16.54
CA PHE A 236 -9.08 3.38 16.81
C PHE A 236 -10.22 4.36 16.60
N LEU A 237 -10.93 4.27 15.47
CA LEU A 237 -12.02 5.21 15.17
C LEU A 237 -13.32 4.85 15.89
N MET A 238 -13.72 3.56 15.86
CA MET A 238 -15.04 3.19 16.33
C MET A 238 -15.08 2.95 17.84
N GLU A 239 -14.05 2.31 18.42
CA GLU A 239 -14.06 1.98 19.85
C GLU A 239 -13.45 3.10 20.70
N HIS A 240 -12.29 3.70 20.30
CA HIS A 240 -11.66 4.73 21.10
C HIS A 240 -12.21 6.13 20.84
N LEU A 241 -12.61 6.45 19.61
CA LEU A 241 -13.09 7.80 19.25
C LEU A 241 -14.62 7.86 19.05
N GLY A 242 -15.33 6.74 19.13
CA GLY A 242 -16.80 6.69 18.99
C GLY A 242 -17.32 7.09 17.61
N VAL A 243 -16.48 6.98 16.57
CA VAL A 243 -16.81 7.39 15.20
C VAL A 243 -17.63 6.30 14.51
N SER A 244 -18.68 6.70 13.80
CA SER A 244 -19.48 5.76 13.00
C SER A 244 -18.68 5.21 11.80
N PRO A 245 -19.10 4.10 11.18
CA PRO A 245 -18.46 3.54 9.99
C PRO A 245 -18.34 4.53 8.83
N GLN A 246 -19.26 5.48 8.70
CA GLN A 246 -19.22 6.54 7.67
C GLN A 246 -18.20 7.62 7.98
N GLY A 247 -17.75 7.74 9.24
CA GLY A 247 -16.81 8.76 9.70
C GLY A 247 -15.33 8.41 9.50
N PHE A 248 -14.96 7.35 8.77
CA PHE A 248 -13.57 7.00 8.50
C PHE A 248 -12.79 8.12 7.78
N ALA A 249 -13.50 9.04 7.13
CA ALA A 249 -12.92 10.25 6.56
C ALA A 249 -12.12 11.09 7.59
N TRP A 250 -12.42 11.00 8.90
CA TRP A 250 -11.67 11.70 9.95
C TRP A 250 -10.19 11.27 10.04
N LEU A 251 -9.89 10.00 9.79
CA LEU A 251 -8.50 9.53 9.74
C LEU A 251 -7.90 9.73 8.34
N PHE A 252 -8.62 9.29 7.31
CA PHE A 252 -8.07 9.22 5.96
C PHE A 252 -7.97 10.59 5.27
N GLY A 253 -8.90 11.51 5.52
CA GLY A 253 -8.88 12.86 4.96
C GLY A 253 -7.63 13.65 5.35
N PRO A 254 -7.39 13.91 6.65
CA PRO A 254 -6.20 14.61 7.12
C PRO A 254 -4.89 13.90 6.73
N THR A 255 -4.89 12.56 6.75
CA THR A 255 -3.74 11.74 6.34
C THR A 255 -3.36 11.98 4.89
N VAL A 256 -4.32 11.91 3.97
CA VAL A 256 -4.09 12.15 2.54
C VAL A 256 -3.71 13.61 2.31
N ALA A 257 -4.31 14.56 3.01
CA ALA A 257 -3.90 15.96 2.96
C ALA A 257 -2.43 16.16 3.39
N GLY A 258 -1.99 15.45 4.44
CA GLY A 258 -0.59 15.40 4.86
C GLY A 258 0.32 14.84 3.76
N MET A 259 -0.04 13.71 3.17
CA MET A 259 0.71 13.10 2.06
C MET A 259 0.81 14.03 0.84
N MET A 260 -0.28 14.71 0.47
CA MET A 260 -0.29 15.68 -0.63
C MET A 260 0.60 16.89 -0.33
N THR A 261 0.55 17.40 0.90
CA THR A 261 1.39 18.51 1.35
C THR A 261 2.86 18.14 1.32
N GLY A 262 3.24 16.96 1.84
CA GLY A 262 4.61 16.46 1.81
C GLY A 262 5.12 16.24 0.38
N SER A 263 4.30 15.68 -0.50
CA SER A 263 4.62 15.49 -1.91
C SER A 263 4.79 16.83 -2.67
N TRP A 264 3.94 17.81 -2.36
CA TRP A 264 4.05 19.16 -2.91
C TRP A 264 5.34 19.86 -2.43
N LEU A 265 5.65 19.76 -1.13
CA LEU A 265 6.87 20.29 -0.55
C LEU A 265 8.11 19.64 -1.18
N GLY A 266 8.12 18.33 -1.34
CA GLY A 266 9.21 17.60 -2.00
C GLY A 266 9.47 18.09 -3.42
N ARG A 267 8.41 18.34 -4.21
CA ARG A 267 8.54 18.92 -5.56
C ARG A 267 9.12 20.33 -5.54
N ARG A 268 8.74 21.16 -4.56
CA ARG A 268 9.27 22.54 -4.43
C ARG A 268 10.73 22.58 -4.00
N LEU A 269 11.18 21.62 -3.20
CA LEU A 269 12.54 21.53 -2.68
C LEU A 269 13.49 20.79 -3.63
N ALA A 270 12.95 20.00 -4.56
CA ALA A 270 13.75 19.27 -5.55
C ALA A 270 14.64 20.22 -6.38
N GLY A 271 15.94 19.93 -6.43
CA GLY A 271 16.94 20.75 -7.09
C GLY A 271 17.36 22.03 -6.34
N LYS A 272 16.64 22.43 -5.26
CA LYS A 272 16.98 23.60 -4.45
C LYS A 272 17.63 23.25 -3.12
N MET A 273 17.40 22.07 -2.61
CA MET A 273 17.92 21.58 -1.34
C MET A 273 18.53 20.18 -1.54
N ALA A 274 19.69 19.95 -0.95
CA ALA A 274 20.35 18.64 -1.01
C ALA A 274 19.44 17.53 -0.48
N PRO A 275 19.38 16.35 -1.11
CA PRO A 275 18.52 15.24 -0.70
C PRO A 275 18.72 14.82 0.75
N GLN A 276 19.95 14.87 1.26
CA GLN A 276 20.28 14.56 2.64
C GLN A 276 19.66 15.56 3.64
N LEU A 277 19.58 16.84 3.30
CA LEU A 277 18.95 17.86 4.13
C LEU A 277 17.42 17.71 4.12
N GLN A 278 16.84 17.38 2.94
CA GLN A 278 15.42 17.05 2.83
C GLN A 278 15.05 15.82 3.68
N LEU A 279 15.90 14.77 3.70
CA LEU A 279 15.70 13.60 4.55
C LEU A 279 15.80 13.95 6.04
N ARG A 280 16.75 14.79 6.45
CA ARG A 280 16.82 15.27 7.84
C ARG A 280 15.54 15.99 8.24
N MET A 281 15.07 16.91 7.41
CA MET A 281 13.82 17.65 7.64
C MET A 281 12.62 16.68 7.71
N ALA A 282 12.53 15.71 6.81
CA ALA A 282 11.48 14.70 6.80
C ALA A 282 11.45 13.86 8.08
N TYR A 283 12.61 13.36 8.53
CA TYR A 283 12.71 12.62 9.78
C TYR A 283 12.44 13.50 11.00
N THR A 284 12.87 14.76 11.01
CA THR A 284 12.51 15.69 12.09
C THR A 284 11.00 15.86 12.19
N ILE A 285 10.30 16.07 11.05
CA ILE A 285 8.82 16.18 11.03
C ILE A 285 8.19 14.90 11.56
N MET A 286 8.61 13.72 11.07
CA MET A 286 8.05 12.44 11.52
C MET A 286 8.29 12.17 13.00
N LEU A 287 9.50 12.42 13.51
CA LEU A 287 9.84 12.20 14.92
C LEU A 287 9.07 13.17 15.83
N VAL A 288 9.03 14.46 15.48
CA VAL A 288 8.26 15.46 16.24
C VAL A 288 6.78 15.09 16.26
N ALA A 289 6.21 14.65 15.12
CA ALA A 289 4.83 14.22 15.04
C ALA A 289 4.58 12.97 15.89
N ALA A 290 5.47 11.97 15.84
CA ALA A 290 5.32 10.73 16.56
C ALA A 290 5.47 10.91 18.08
N PHE A 291 6.48 11.64 18.53
CA PHE A 291 6.65 11.94 19.97
C PHE A 291 5.56 12.91 20.47
N GLY A 292 5.14 13.88 19.65
CA GLY A 292 4.01 14.74 19.95
C GLY A 292 2.71 13.95 20.10
N ASN A 293 2.52 12.89 19.30
CA ASN A 293 1.38 11.98 19.43
C ASN A 293 1.41 11.21 20.75
N VAL A 294 2.57 10.69 21.14
CA VAL A 294 2.74 10.03 22.45
C VAL A 294 2.43 11.02 23.59
N LEU A 295 3.03 12.21 23.54
CA LEU A 295 2.82 13.22 24.58
C LEU A 295 1.33 13.62 24.69
N LEU A 296 0.66 13.81 23.56
CA LEU A 296 -0.76 14.15 23.53
C LEU A 296 -1.61 13.05 24.21
N ASN A 297 -1.35 11.79 23.92
CA ASN A 297 -2.09 10.66 24.52
C ASN A 297 -1.75 10.41 25.98
N VAL A 298 -0.58 10.89 26.49
CA VAL A 298 -0.25 10.89 27.92
C VAL A 298 -0.97 11.99 28.66
N LEU A 299 -1.09 13.18 28.05
CA LEU A 299 -1.62 14.37 28.71
C LEU A 299 -3.13 14.50 28.63
N THR A 300 -3.75 13.98 27.57
CA THR A 300 -5.18 14.17 27.28
C THR A 300 -5.81 12.88 26.75
N PRO A 301 -7.09 12.62 27.07
CA PRO A 301 -7.84 11.54 26.40
C PRO A 301 -7.90 11.78 24.88
N ALA A 302 -7.82 10.69 24.13
CA ALA A 302 -7.92 10.76 22.67
C ALA A 302 -9.27 11.36 22.25
N SER A 303 -9.25 12.39 21.44
CA SER A 303 -10.45 13.06 20.94
C SER A 303 -10.20 13.69 19.56
N LEU A 304 -11.27 13.80 18.76
CA LEU A 304 -11.20 14.50 17.49
C LEU A 304 -11.23 16.03 17.70
N PRO A 305 -10.46 16.78 16.88
CA PRO A 305 -9.57 16.34 15.79
C PRO A 305 -8.15 16.00 16.24
N TRP A 306 -7.82 16.20 17.52
CA TRP A 306 -6.45 16.17 18.04
C TRP A 306 -5.77 14.80 17.87
N ALA A 307 -6.50 13.71 17.99
CA ALA A 307 -5.96 12.35 17.85
C ALA A 307 -5.47 12.03 16.43
N VAL A 308 -5.94 12.73 15.39
CA VAL A 308 -5.56 12.49 13.99
C VAL A 308 -4.55 13.48 13.44
N LEU A 309 -4.40 14.66 14.06
CA LEU A 309 -3.46 15.70 13.60
C LEU A 309 -2.00 15.25 13.59
N PRO A 310 -1.47 14.58 14.62
CA PRO A 310 -0.10 14.06 14.59
C PRO A 310 0.13 13.05 13.47
N ILE A 311 -0.88 12.24 13.15
CA ILE A 311 -0.81 11.26 12.07
C ILE A 311 -0.71 11.97 10.71
N ALA A 312 -1.50 13.03 10.51
CA ALA A 312 -1.44 13.85 9.31
C ALA A 312 -0.07 14.55 9.17
N LEU A 313 0.47 15.11 10.25
CA LEU A 313 1.78 15.74 10.28
C LEU A 313 2.90 14.72 9.98
N TYR A 314 2.81 13.51 10.56
CA TYR A 314 3.71 12.41 10.26
C TYR A 314 3.77 12.11 8.76
N ASN A 315 2.61 12.08 8.11
CA ASN A 315 2.51 11.78 6.68
C ASN A 315 3.11 12.87 5.77
N ILE A 316 3.24 14.12 6.23
CA ILE A 316 4.02 15.15 5.52
C ILE A 316 5.49 14.70 5.42
N GLY A 317 6.10 14.32 6.53
CA GLY A 317 7.48 13.84 6.55
C GLY A 317 7.67 12.54 5.76
N GLN A 318 6.75 11.59 5.91
CA GLN A 318 6.80 10.32 5.19
C GLN A 318 6.74 10.51 3.67
N ALA A 319 5.82 11.34 3.18
CA ALA A 319 5.68 11.62 1.75
C ALA A 319 6.87 12.41 1.18
N LEU A 320 7.57 13.19 2.01
CA LEU A 320 8.82 13.85 1.64
C LEU A 320 10.01 12.88 1.59
N ALA A 321 10.11 11.95 2.55
CA ALA A 321 11.23 11.00 2.65
C ALA A 321 11.18 9.88 1.61
N MET A 322 9.99 9.34 1.33
CA MET A 322 9.81 8.11 0.56
C MET A 322 10.40 8.16 -0.85
N PRO A 323 10.20 9.21 -1.67
CA PRO A 323 10.79 9.28 -3.02
C PRO A 323 12.32 9.31 -2.98
N ILE A 324 12.90 10.01 -2.02
CA ILE A 324 14.36 10.15 -1.90
C ILE A 324 14.99 8.82 -1.50
N LEU A 325 14.45 8.15 -0.47
CA LEU A 325 14.93 6.83 -0.04
C LEU A 325 14.79 5.79 -1.14
N SER A 326 13.68 5.82 -1.88
CA SER A 326 13.46 4.92 -3.02
C SER A 326 14.44 5.18 -4.15
N LEU A 327 14.74 6.45 -4.47
CA LEU A 327 15.70 6.80 -5.49
C LEU A 327 17.11 6.35 -5.12
N LEU A 328 17.55 6.59 -3.88
CA LEU A 328 18.84 6.11 -3.38
C LEU A 328 18.97 4.58 -3.52
N ALA A 329 17.91 3.82 -3.24
CA ALA A 329 17.93 2.37 -3.42
C ALA A 329 18.05 1.96 -4.90
N LEU A 330 17.36 2.67 -5.81
CA LEU A 330 17.45 2.42 -7.26
C LEU A 330 18.83 2.74 -7.83
N GLU A 331 19.52 3.72 -7.28
CA GLU A 331 20.88 4.13 -7.68
C GLU A 331 21.94 3.08 -7.28
N LEU A 332 21.71 2.27 -6.25
CA LEU A 332 22.62 1.16 -5.89
C LEU A 332 22.70 0.08 -6.98
N PHE A 333 21.67 -0.07 -7.81
CA PHE A 333 21.58 -1.09 -8.85
C PHE A 333 21.02 -0.52 -10.16
N PRO A 334 21.78 0.30 -10.90
CA PRO A 334 21.27 0.99 -12.10
C PRO A 334 20.75 0.04 -13.20
N ARG A 335 21.33 -1.17 -13.28
CA ARG A 335 20.96 -2.19 -14.27
C ARG A 335 19.81 -3.11 -13.82
N ALA A 336 19.40 -3.05 -12.54
CA ALA A 336 18.39 -3.93 -11.95
C ALA A 336 17.29 -3.16 -11.19
N ARG A 337 16.98 -1.93 -11.62
CA ARG A 337 16.01 -1.03 -10.96
C ARG A 337 14.63 -1.68 -10.73
N GLY A 338 14.16 -2.51 -11.68
CA GLY A 338 12.89 -3.23 -11.54
C GLY A 338 12.91 -4.21 -10.37
N MET A 339 13.99 -4.96 -10.19
CA MET A 339 14.14 -5.89 -9.07
C MET A 339 14.23 -5.14 -7.72
N VAL A 340 14.96 -4.01 -7.67
CA VAL A 340 15.00 -3.16 -6.46
C VAL A 340 13.61 -2.67 -6.08
N SER A 341 12.80 -2.22 -7.05
CA SER A 341 11.41 -1.81 -6.79
C SER A 341 10.56 -2.97 -6.27
N SER A 342 10.77 -4.19 -6.79
CA SER A 342 10.08 -5.39 -6.27
C SER A 342 10.53 -5.74 -4.86
N CYS A 343 11.83 -5.65 -4.55
CA CYS A 343 12.36 -5.83 -3.19
C CYS A 343 11.75 -4.83 -2.20
N GLN A 344 11.66 -3.55 -2.57
CA GLN A 344 11.03 -2.52 -1.73
C GLN A 344 9.54 -2.81 -1.52
N GLY A 345 8.80 -3.10 -2.59
CA GLY A 345 7.38 -3.41 -2.50
C GLY A 345 7.10 -4.66 -1.67
N PHE A 346 7.89 -5.72 -1.84
CA PHE A 346 7.80 -6.94 -1.03
C PHE A 346 8.07 -6.66 0.44
N ALA A 347 9.19 -6.03 0.76
CA ALA A 347 9.57 -5.78 2.14
C ALA A 347 8.57 -4.86 2.85
N GLN A 348 8.07 -3.82 2.17
CA GLN A 348 7.04 -2.94 2.70
C GLN A 348 5.73 -3.71 2.98
N SER A 349 5.27 -4.52 2.03
CA SER A 349 4.04 -5.31 2.20
C SER A 349 4.19 -6.41 3.23
N LEU A 350 5.37 -7.05 3.31
CA LEU A 350 5.67 -8.03 4.35
C LEU A 350 5.71 -7.39 5.74
N THR A 351 6.36 -6.22 5.87
CA THR A 351 6.37 -5.45 7.12
C THR A 351 4.95 -5.09 7.54
N ASN A 352 4.10 -4.68 6.59
CA ASN A 352 2.70 -4.40 6.87
C ASN A 352 1.92 -5.65 7.29
N ALA A 353 2.15 -6.80 6.66
CA ALA A 353 1.54 -8.07 7.05
C ALA A 353 1.95 -8.48 8.47
N MET A 354 3.25 -8.39 8.80
CA MET A 354 3.76 -8.67 10.13
C MET A 354 3.20 -7.67 11.16
N ALA A 355 3.14 -6.40 10.82
CA ALA A 355 2.54 -5.39 11.69
C ALA A 355 1.06 -5.68 11.93
N ALA A 356 0.27 -5.99 10.88
CA ALA A 356 -1.14 -6.32 10.99
C ALA A 356 -1.41 -7.56 11.87
N GLY A 357 -0.58 -8.61 11.72
CA GLY A 357 -0.78 -9.87 12.42
C GLY A 357 -0.19 -9.95 13.82
N LEU A 358 0.91 -9.25 14.07
CA LEU A 358 1.67 -9.39 15.31
C LEU A 358 1.68 -8.12 16.17
N VAL A 359 1.79 -6.94 15.55
CA VAL A 359 1.97 -5.68 16.28
C VAL A 359 0.62 -5.04 16.62
N VAL A 360 -0.28 -4.94 15.64
CA VAL A 360 -1.60 -4.34 15.81
C VAL A 360 -2.40 -4.98 16.95
N PRO A 361 -2.52 -6.31 17.06
CA PRO A 361 -3.28 -6.93 18.16
C PRO A 361 -2.73 -6.65 19.56
N VAL A 362 -1.44 -6.33 19.66
CA VAL A 362 -0.80 -5.99 20.94
C VAL A 362 -1.02 -4.51 21.28
N LEU A 363 -1.08 -3.63 20.27
CA LEU A 363 -1.08 -2.19 20.47
C LEU A 363 -2.47 -1.54 20.39
N TRP A 364 -3.46 -2.16 19.79
CA TRP A 364 -4.77 -1.55 19.58
C TRP A 364 -5.62 -1.31 20.83
N GLY A 365 -5.23 -1.91 21.97
CA GLY A 365 -5.97 -1.77 23.25
C GLY A 365 -6.10 -0.34 23.76
N GLU A 366 -5.12 0.52 23.47
CA GLU A 366 -5.08 1.92 23.89
C GLU A 366 -4.47 2.82 22.82
N PRO A 367 -4.98 4.06 22.64
CA PRO A 367 -4.41 5.02 21.69
C PRO A 367 -2.93 5.36 21.97
N LEU A 368 -2.52 5.36 23.24
CA LEU A 368 -1.12 5.57 23.65
C LEU A 368 -0.20 4.48 23.10
N HIS A 369 -0.63 3.22 23.11
CA HIS A 369 0.18 2.11 22.57
C HIS A 369 0.35 2.25 21.05
N LEU A 370 -0.69 2.67 20.33
CA LEU A 370 -0.59 2.96 18.89
C LEU A 370 0.39 4.12 18.62
N ALA A 371 0.33 5.18 19.43
CA ALA A 371 1.26 6.31 19.32
C ALA A 371 2.72 5.87 19.58
N ALA A 372 2.94 5.05 20.60
CA ALA A 372 4.25 4.47 20.90
C ALA A 372 4.75 3.55 19.75
N GLY A 373 3.87 2.75 19.18
CA GLY A 373 4.16 1.92 18.00
C GLY A 373 4.60 2.76 16.80
N MET A 374 3.90 3.85 16.50
CA MET A 374 4.28 4.78 15.43
C MET A 374 5.67 5.38 15.70
N ALA A 375 5.96 5.79 16.95
CA ALA A 375 7.25 6.33 17.34
C ALA A 375 8.36 5.28 17.22
N ALA A 376 8.11 4.03 17.61
CA ALA A 376 9.08 2.93 17.47
C ALA A 376 9.38 2.65 15.98
N PHE A 377 8.38 2.59 15.13
CA PHE A 377 8.56 2.35 13.69
C PHE A 377 9.41 3.45 13.03
N VAL A 378 9.11 4.73 13.28
CA VAL A 378 9.91 5.81 12.69
C VAL A 378 11.33 5.86 13.27
N PHE A 379 11.50 5.55 14.54
CA PHE A 379 12.81 5.49 15.17
C PHE A 379 13.70 4.42 14.53
N VAL A 380 13.16 3.21 14.32
CA VAL A 380 13.87 2.13 13.59
C VAL A 380 14.17 2.55 12.14
N GLY A 381 13.22 3.18 11.45
CA GLY A 381 13.45 3.71 10.09
C GLY A 381 14.54 4.78 10.05
N TRP A 382 14.59 5.66 11.04
CA TRP A 382 15.63 6.67 11.20
C TRP A 382 17.01 6.06 11.45
N LEU A 383 17.11 5.08 12.35
CA LEU A 383 18.37 4.34 12.60
C LEU A 383 18.86 3.62 11.35
N ALA A 384 17.97 2.99 10.60
CA ALA A 384 18.31 2.34 9.34
C ALA A 384 18.86 3.33 8.31
N TRP A 385 18.26 4.53 8.19
CA TRP A 385 18.81 5.59 7.35
C TRP A 385 20.17 6.09 7.83
N LEU A 386 20.39 6.28 9.15
CA LEU A 386 21.69 6.65 9.70
C LEU A 386 22.75 5.57 9.39
N ARG A 387 22.39 4.29 9.48
CA ARG A 387 23.27 3.18 9.11
C ARG A 387 23.65 3.23 7.63
N TYR A 388 22.69 3.45 6.74
CA TYR A 388 22.98 3.65 5.32
C TYR A 388 23.98 4.80 5.11
N ARG A 389 23.74 5.94 5.76
CA ARG A 389 24.59 7.12 5.65
C ARG A 389 26.02 6.84 6.13
N SER A 390 26.21 6.09 7.23
CA SER A 390 27.55 5.74 7.74
C SER A 390 28.33 4.79 6.83
N MET A 391 27.68 4.11 5.88
CA MET A 391 28.35 3.26 4.89
C MET A 391 28.82 4.06 3.65
N HIS A 392 28.34 5.31 3.50
CA HIS A 392 28.61 6.13 2.32
C HIS A 392 29.22 7.51 2.69
N ALA A 393 29.53 7.74 3.97
CA ALA A 393 30.32 8.85 4.48
C ALA A 393 31.77 8.45 4.60
#